data_fc930a4bed6228b1aeaaead25632d897
#
_entry.id   fc930a4bed6228b1aeaaead25632d897
#
_cell.length_a   1.000
_cell.length_b   1.000
_cell.length_c   1.000
_cell.angle_alpha   90.00
_cell.angle_beta   90.00
_cell.angle_gamma   90.00
#
_symmetry.space_group_name_H-M   'P 1'
#
loop_
_entity.id
_entity.type
_entity.pdbx_description
1 polymer ?
#
loop_
_entity_poly.entity_id
_entity_poly.type
_entity_poly.pdbx_seq_one_letter_code
_entity_poly.pdbx_strand_id
1 'polypeptide(L)'
;MDPQQQFCLKWNSFGSNLVTTFDSLFKSESLTDVTLFCEGVTFKAHKLILAACSKHFQDLFEAAPHCPSVLVILDGTSSSNMSALLEFMYKGEVHVSHESLSSFLKAAECLQVKGLSIEHEKLAAAQTQQQQQQQQQ
;
A
#
# COMPACT_ATOMS: atom_id res chain seq x y z
N MET A 1 30.92 29.26 -21.44
CA MET A 1 29.81 28.31 -21.36
C MET A 1 28.59 28.87 -22.07
N ASP A 2 27.96 28.06 -22.87
CA ASP A 2 26.69 28.40 -23.48
C ASP A 2 25.61 28.58 -22.40
N PRO A 3 24.93 29.73 -22.30
CA PRO A 3 23.89 29.92 -21.30
C PRO A 3 22.68 29.00 -21.48
N GLN A 4 22.56 28.34 -22.65
CA GLN A 4 21.49 27.37 -22.89
C GLN A 4 21.88 25.95 -22.54
N GLN A 5 23.14 25.71 -22.18
CA GLN A 5 23.61 24.39 -21.80
C GLN A 5 23.01 23.99 -20.44
N GLN A 6 22.40 22.81 -20.39
CA GLN A 6 21.79 22.29 -19.20
C GLN A 6 22.47 20.99 -18.80
N PHE A 7 22.52 20.75 -17.50
CA PHE A 7 23.08 19.51 -16.96
C PHE A 7 21.95 18.72 -16.30
N CYS A 8 21.93 17.41 -16.56
CA CYS A 8 20.99 16.52 -15.89
C CYS A 8 21.66 15.97 -14.63
N LEU A 9 21.18 16.41 -13.46
CA LEU A 9 21.64 15.88 -12.19
C LEU A 9 20.71 14.75 -11.78
N LYS A 10 21.29 13.60 -11.52
CA LYS A 10 20.50 12.39 -11.28
C LYS A 10 20.91 11.74 -9.94
N TRP A 11 19.93 11.51 -9.10
CA TRP A 11 20.12 10.76 -7.87
C TRP A 11 19.78 9.30 -8.14
N ASN A 12 20.81 8.44 -8.33
CA ASN A 12 20.60 7.07 -8.79
C ASN A 12 19.81 6.21 -7.81
N SER A 13 19.95 6.48 -6.51
CA SER A 13 19.24 5.72 -5.48
C SER A 13 17.96 6.41 -5.00
N PHE A 14 17.42 7.34 -5.81
CA PHE A 14 16.27 8.17 -5.40
C PHE A 14 15.08 7.32 -4.96
N GLY A 15 14.63 6.41 -5.81
CA GLY A 15 13.45 5.61 -5.52
C GLY A 15 13.62 4.71 -4.30
N SER A 16 14.73 3.98 -4.24
CA SER A 16 14.99 3.07 -3.12
C SER A 16 15.19 3.84 -1.81
N ASN A 17 15.81 5.01 -1.88
CA ASN A 17 16.02 5.83 -0.69
C ASN A 17 14.70 6.37 -0.14
N LEU A 18 13.81 6.85 -1.03
CA LEU A 18 12.49 7.34 -0.60
C LEU A 18 11.64 6.22 0.00
N VAL A 19 11.66 5.03 -0.62
CA VAL A 19 10.90 3.89 -0.11
C VAL A 19 11.37 3.51 1.30
N THR A 20 12.68 3.43 1.51
CA THR A 20 13.25 3.13 2.81
C THR A 20 12.86 4.19 3.85
N THR A 21 12.90 5.46 3.46
CA THR A 21 12.55 6.57 4.35
C THR A 21 11.07 6.56 4.70
N PHE A 22 10.19 6.32 3.71
CA PHE A 22 8.75 6.24 3.97
C PHE A 22 8.42 5.12 4.96
N ASP A 23 9.05 3.96 4.80
CA ASP A 23 8.85 2.84 5.72
C ASP A 23 9.33 3.19 7.14
N SER A 24 10.46 3.88 7.23
CA SER A 24 10.99 4.34 8.51
C SER A 24 10.04 5.33 9.19
N LEU A 25 9.50 6.28 8.45
CA LEU A 25 8.53 7.25 8.97
C LEU A 25 7.24 6.58 9.41
N PHE A 26 6.83 5.53 8.69
CA PHE A 26 5.65 4.74 9.07
C PHE A 26 5.88 4.03 10.40
N LYS A 27 7.01 3.35 10.54
CA LYS A 27 7.33 2.58 11.75
C LYS A 27 7.50 3.46 12.98
N SER A 28 8.07 4.64 12.80
CA SER A 28 8.27 5.60 13.89
C SER A 28 7.03 6.46 14.14
N GLU A 29 5.99 6.33 13.32
CA GLU A 29 4.78 7.15 13.36
C GLU A 29 5.08 8.65 13.25
N SER A 30 6.16 9.00 12.54
CA SER A 30 6.59 10.37 12.33
C SER A 30 5.81 11.00 11.17
N LEU A 31 5.36 12.22 11.34
CA LEU A 31 4.66 13.01 10.34
C LEU A 31 3.35 12.38 9.86
N THR A 32 2.78 11.47 10.65
CA THR A 32 1.51 10.84 10.32
C THR A 32 0.37 11.85 10.46
N ASP A 33 -0.59 11.79 9.55
CA ASP A 33 -1.72 12.72 9.53
C ASP A 33 -3.07 12.00 9.35
N VAL A 34 -3.08 10.67 9.46
CA VAL A 34 -4.30 9.89 9.42
C VAL A 34 -4.18 8.75 10.41
N THR A 35 -5.30 8.42 11.04
CA THR A 35 -5.42 7.25 11.92
C THR A 35 -6.48 6.34 11.31
N LEU A 36 -6.12 5.09 11.09
CA LEU A 36 -7.03 4.06 10.60
C LEU A 36 -7.44 3.19 11.78
N PHE A 37 -8.74 3.04 11.98
CA PHE A 37 -9.29 2.20 13.04
C PHE A 37 -9.92 0.95 12.41
N CYS A 38 -9.47 -0.22 12.83
CA CYS A 38 -9.83 -1.48 12.19
C CYS A 38 -9.84 -2.59 13.24
N GLU A 39 -10.99 -3.17 13.54
CA GLU A 39 -11.14 -4.24 14.52
C GLU A 39 -10.51 -3.92 15.88
N GLY A 40 -10.71 -2.70 16.38
CA GLY A 40 -10.14 -2.29 17.65
C GLY A 40 -8.66 -1.95 17.62
N VAL A 41 -8.02 -2.01 16.45
CA VAL A 41 -6.61 -1.69 16.27
C VAL A 41 -6.49 -0.38 15.51
N THR A 42 -5.60 0.49 15.97
CA THR A 42 -5.34 1.76 15.29
C THR A 42 -4.00 1.70 14.57
N PHE A 43 -3.98 2.28 13.37
CA PHE A 43 -2.76 2.41 12.56
C PHE A 43 -2.55 3.88 12.24
N LYS A 44 -1.36 4.38 12.50
CA LYS A 44 -0.95 5.73 12.11
C LYS A 44 -0.28 5.68 10.75
N ALA A 45 -0.72 6.54 9.84
CA ALA A 45 -0.24 6.49 8.46
C ALA A 45 -0.19 7.90 7.88
N HIS A 46 0.20 7.98 6.60
CA HIS A 46 0.36 9.23 5.88
C HIS A 46 -0.68 9.29 4.77
N LYS A 47 -1.50 10.34 4.76
CA LYS A 47 -2.54 10.50 3.73
C LYS A 47 -1.95 10.45 2.33
N LEU A 48 -0.79 11.06 2.15
CA LEU A 48 -0.14 11.11 0.83
C LEU A 48 0.17 9.71 0.30
N ILE A 49 0.73 8.85 1.14
CA ILE A 49 1.08 7.49 0.74
C ILE A 49 -0.18 6.68 0.44
N LEU A 50 -1.18 6.78 1.31
CA LEU A 50 -2.43 6.05 1.11
C LEU A 50 -3.13 6.49 -0.17
N ALA A 51 -3.17 7.78 -0.44
CA ALA A 51 -3.79 8.33 -1.65
C ALA A 51 -3.02 7.93 -2.90
N ALA A 52 -1.69 7.88 -2.82
CA ALA A 52 -0.87 7.48 -3.96
C ALA A 52 -1.09 6.02 -4.33
N CYS A 53 -1.40 5.17 -3.35
CA CYS A 53 -1.51 3.72 -3.54
C CYS A 53 -2.96 3.21 -3.63
N SER A 54 -3.95 4.04 -3.27
CA SER A 54 -5.33 3.60 -3.20
C SER A 54 -6.25 4.69 -3.75
N LYS A 55 -7.02 4.35 -4.77
CA LYS A 55 -8.01 5.26 -5.34
C LYS A 55 -9.08 5.60 -4.31
N HIS A 56 -9.47 4.64 -3.50
CA HIS A 56 -10.47 4.84 -2.45
C HIS A 56 -10.02 5.90 -1.44
N PHE A 57 -8.77 5.79 -0.97
CA PHE A 57 -8.23 6.77 -0.03
C PHE A 57 -8.00 8.12 -0.70
N GLN A 58 -7.59 8.13 -1.96
CA GLN A 58 -7.42 9.39 -2.70
C GLN A 58 -8.74 10.15 -2.75
N ASP A 59 -9.82 9.49 -3.16
CA ASP A 59 -11.14 10.12 -3.25
C ASP A 59 -11.63 10.58 -1.89
N LEU A 60 -11.40 9.76 -0.85
CA LEU A 60 -11.82 10.09 0.51
C LEU A 60 -11.14 11.35 1.02
N PHE A 61 -9.82 11.45 0.84
CA PHE A 61 -9.05 12.58 1.35
C PHE A 61 -9.28 13.84 0.54
N GLU A 62 -9.54 13.72 -0.76
CA GLU A 62 -9.88 14.86 -1.60
C GLU A 62 -11.25 15.42 -1.25
N ALA A 63 -12.16 14.58 -0.74
CA ALA A 63 -13.48 15.03 -0.31
C ALA A 63 -13.43 15.86 0.99
N ALA A 64 -12.33 15.76 1.76
CA ALA A 64 -12.15 16.50 3.01
C ALA A 64 -10.79 17.19 3.05
N PRO A 65 -10.51 18.13 2.13
CA PRO A 65 -9.14 18.64 1.92
C PRO A 65 -8.61 19.51 3.06
N HIS A 66 -9.48 20.06 3.90
CA HIS A 66 -9.06 21.01 4.93
C HIS A 66 -8.90 20.41 6.31
N CYS A 67 -9.03 19.09 6.43
CA CYS A 67 -8.85 18.41 7.71
C CYS A 67 -7.37 18.11 7.95
N PRO A 68 -6.75 18.70 8.98
CA PRO A 68 -5.32 18.47 9.24
C PRO A 68 -5.04 17.05 9.75
N SER A 69 -6.01 16.42 10.39
CA SER A 69 -5.89 15.06 10.89
C SER A 69 -7.23 14.35 10.70
N VAL A 70 -7.19 13.12 10.21
CA VAL A 70 -8.40 12.37 9.84
C VAL A 70 -8.39 11.02 10.55
N LEU A 71 -9.54 10.65 11.11
CA LEU A 71 -9.78 9.32 11.62
C LEU A 71 -10.67 8.57 10.62
N VAL A 72 -10.19 7.44 10.12
CA VAL A 72 -10.94 6.61 9.19
C VAL A 72 -11.30 5.31 9.88
N ILE A 73 -12.58 5.00 9.96
CA ILE A 73 -13.05 3.76 10.53
C ILE A 73 -13.29 2.78 9.37
N LEU A 74 -12.58 1.65 9.41
CA LEU A 74 -12.68 0.62 8.38
C LEU A 74 -13.50 -0.53 8.92
N ASP A 75 -14.67 -0.75 8.32
CA ASP A 75 -15.57 -1.82 8.69
C ASP A 75 -15.46 -2.93 7.63
N GLY A 76 -15.41 -4.18 8.12
CA GLY A 76 -15.34 -5.33 7.22
C GLY A 76 -13.93 -5.73 6.77
N THR A 77 -12.91 -5.01 7.17
CA THR A 77 -11.51 -5.39 6.89
C THR A 77 -10.86 -5.82 8.20
N SER A 78 -10.18 -6.96 8.18
CA SER A 78 -9.48 -7.43 9.38
C SER A 78 -8.23 -6.60 9.65
N SER A 79 -7.84 -6.53 10.92
CA SER A 79 -6.64 -5.78 11.29
C SER A 79 -5.39 -6.40 10.68
N SER A 80 -5.34 -7.73 10.56
CA SER A 80 -4.21 -8.41 9.93
C SER A 80 -4.11 -8.10 8.44
N ASN A 81 -5.24 -8.05 7.73
CA ASN A 81 -5.25 -7.66 6.32
C ASN A 81 -4.88 -6.19 6.16
N MET A 82 -5.35 -5.32 7.05
CA MET A 82 -5.01 -3.90 6.98
C MET A 82 -3.52 -3.68 7.22
N SER A 83 -2.94 -4.39 8.20
CA SER A 83 -1.51 -4.33 8.45
C SER A 83 -0.71 -4.75 7.21
N ALA A 84 -1.11 -5.84 6.58
CA ALA A 84 -0.46 -6.34 5.37
C ALA A 84 -0.61 -5.36 4.19
N LEU A 85 -1.78 -4.75 4.05
CA LEU A 85 -2.01 -3.74 3.01
C LEU A 85 -1.14 -2.51 3.21
N LEU A 86 -0.99 -2.05 4.45
CA LEU A 86 -0.10 -0.94 4.75
C LEU A 86 1.35 -1.27 4.44
N GLU A 87 1.79 -2.49 4.76
CA GLU A 87 3.13 -2.93 4.42
C GLU A 87 3.33 -2.90 2.90
N PHE A 88 2.36 -3.38 2.14
CA PHE A 88 2.43 -3.35 0.68
C PHE A 88 2.50 -1.92 0.15
N MET A 89 1.70 -1.01 0.71
CA MET A 89 1.69 0.38 0.25
C MET A 89 2.99 1.11 0.55
N TYR A 90 3.66 0.76 1.65
CA TYR A 90 4.90 1.44 2.04
C TYR A 90 6.16 0.79 1.46
N LYS A 91 6.12 -0.51 1.18
CA LYS A 91 7.30 -1.25 0.70
C LYS A 91 7.20 -1.73 -0.75
N GLY A 92 5.99 -1.81 -1.27
CA GLY A 92 5.76 -2.34 -2.61
C GLY A 92 5.69 -3.86 -2.69
N GLU A 93 5.86 -4.54 -1.55
CA GLU A 93 5.75 -6.00 -1.49
C GLU A 93 5.31 -6.43 -0.09
N VAL A 94 4.68 -7.59 -0.01
CA VAL A 94 4.23 -8.15 1.25
C VAL A 94 4.14 -9.67 1.11
N HIS A 95 4.43 -10.38 2.20
CA HIS A 95 4.26 -11.83 2.26
C HIS A 95 2.94 -12.14 2.94
N VAL A 96 2.10 -12.90 2.25
CA VAL A 96 0.77 -13.28 2.74
C VAL A 96 0.67 -14.79 2.68
N SER A 97 0.13 -15.41 3.73
CA SER A 97 -0.05 -16.84 3.77
C SER A 97 -1.09 -17.28 2.74
N HIS A 98 -0.99 -18.53 2.29
CA HIS A 98 -1.96 -19.08 1.35
C HIS A 98 -3.40 -18.97 1.90
N GLU A 99 -3.56 -19.24 3.19
CA GLU A 99 -4.88 -19.18 3.84
C GLU A 99 -5.47 -17.78 3.87
N SER A 100 -4.63 -16.76 3.98
CA SER A 100 -5.06 -15.36 4.08
C SER A 100 -5.15 -14.65 2.74
N LEU A 101 -4.60 -15.24 1.68
CA LEU A 101 -4.44 -14.56 0.39
C LEU A 101 -5.78 -14.09 -0.18
N SER A 102 -6.79 -14.95 -0.18
CA SER A 102 -8.09 -14.62 -0.75
C SER A 102 -8.73 -13.41 -0.05
N SER A 103 -8.76 -13.42 1.29
CA SER A 103 -9.33 -12.31 2.06
C SER A 103 -8.49 -11.04 1.92
N PHE A 104 -7.15 -11.18 1.84
CA PHE A 104 -6.26 -10.04 1.61
C PHE A 104 -6.53 -9.37 0.27
N LEU A 105 -6.64 -10.17 -0.81
CA LEU A 105 -6.90 -9.63 -2.14
C LEU A 105 -8.29 -8.99 -2.22
N LYS A 106 -9.26 -9.54 -1.50
CA LYS A 106 -10.59 -8.97 -1.42
C LYS A 106 -10.59 -7.61 -0.73
N ALA A 107 -9.83 -7.49 0.37
CA ALA A 107 -9.67 -6.21 1.06
C ALA A 107 -8.97 -5.19 0.17
N ALA A 108 -7.94 -5.62 -0.56
CA ALA A 108 -7.22 -4.75 -1.49
C ALA A 108 -8.14 -4.23 -2.59
N GLU A 109 -9.04 -5.09 -3.09
CA GLU A 109 -10.02 -4.70 -4.10
C GLU A 109 -11.02 -3.70 -3.54
N CYS A 110 -11.52 -3.93 -2.33
CA CYS A 110 -12.44 -3.00 -1.68
C CYS A 110 -11.84 -1.62 -1.48
N LEU A 111 -10.56 -1.55 -1.16
CA LEU A 111 -9.85 -0.29 -0.98
C LEU A 111 -9.19 0.21 -2.26
N GLN A 112 -9.36 -0.50 -3.36
CA GLN A 112 -8.85 -0.12 -4.68
C GLN A 112 -7.35 0.15 -4.64
N VAL A 113 -6.60 -0.76 -4.03
CA VAL A 113 -5.15 -0.65 -3.90
C VAL A 113 -4.51 -0.97 -5.24
N LYS A 114 -3.67 -0.05 -5.72
CA LYS A 114 -2.97 -0.21 -7.00
C LYS A 114 -1.96 -1.35 -6.91
N GLY A 115 -1.75 -2.01 -8.05
CA GLY A 115 -0.81 -3.11 -8.13
C GLY A 115 -1.38 -4.47 -7.78
N LEU A 116 -2.48 -4.52 -7.05
CA LEU A 116 -3.15 -5.77 -6.66
C LEU A 116 -4.48 -5.95 -7.36
N SER A 117 -5.19 -4.86 -7.64
CA SER A 117 -6.53 -4.93 -8.23
C SER A 117 -6.51 -5.43 -9.68
N ILE A 118 -5.45 -5.14 -10.43
CA ILE A 118 -5.32 -5.55 -11.84
C ILE A 118 -4.68 -6.93 -11.94
N GLU A 119 -3.79 -7.28 -11.01
CA GLU A 119 -3.02 -8.52 -11.06
C GLU A 119 -3.66 -9.67 -10.27
N HIS A 120 -4.82 -9.42 -9.66
CA HIS A 120 -5.52 -10.39 -8.83
C HIS A 120 -5.72 -11.73 -9.54
N GLU A 121 -6.27 -11.70 -10.76
CA GLU A 121 -6.54 -12.92 -11.53
C GLU A 121 -5.25 -13.62 -11.95
N LYS A 122 -4.21 -12.85 -12.28
CA LYS A 122 -2.92 -13.43 -12.65
C LYS A 122 -2.27 -14.15 -11.49
N LEU A 123 -2.33 -13.58 -10.30
CA LEU A 123 -1.78 -14.21 -9.10
C LEU A 123 -2.53 -15.49 -8.75
N ALA A 124 -3.85 -15.48 -8.84
CA ALA A 124 -4.66 -16.66 -8.58
C ALA A 124 -4.35 -17.77 -9.59
N ALA A 125 -4.21 -17.43 -10.87
CA ALA A 125 -3.86 -18.37 -11.92
C ALA A 125 -2.47 -18.97 -11.70
N ALA A 126 -1.50 -18.14 -11.32
CA ALA A 126 -0.13 -18.62 -11.05
C ALA A 126 -0.08 -19.58 -9.88
N GLN A 127 -0.84 -19.30 -8.82
CA GLN A 127 -0.91 -20.19 -7.66
C GLN A 127 -1.56 -21.53 -8.01
N THR A 128 -2.60 -21.52 -8.81
CA THR A 128 -3.26 -22.73 -9.25
C THR A 128 -2.29 -23.61 -10.05
N GLN A 129 -1.49 -22.98 -10.92
CA GLN A 129 -0.49 -23.71 -11.70
C GLN A 129 0.59 -24.32 -10.81
N GLN A 130 1.06 -23.59 -9.81
CA GLN A 130 2.06 -24.10 -8.88
C GLN A 130 1.53 -25.28 -8.06
N GLN A 131 0.30 -25.21 -7.60
CA GLN A 131 -0.32 -26.29 -6.86
C GLN A 131 -0.48 -27.54 -7.73
N GLN A 132 -0.88 -27.38 -9.00
CA GLN A 132 -1.00 -28.49 -9.92
C GLN A 132 0.35 -29.15 -10.20
N GLN A 133 1.41 -28.36 -10.35
CA GLN A 133 2.76 -28.90 -10.55
C GLN A 133 3.25 -29.67 -9.33
N GLN A 134 2.97 -29.20 -8.15
CA GLN A 134 3.35 -29.90 -6.92
C GLN A 134 2.60 -31.22 -6.74
N GLN A 135 1.34 -31.28 -7.17
CA GLN A 135 0.55 -32.50 -7.10
C GLN A 135 0.99 -33.56 -8.10
N GLN A 136 1.64 -33.17 -9.19
CA GLN A 136 2.13 -34.09 -10.21
C GLN A 136 3.48 -34.72 -9.85
N GLN A 137 4.13 -34.25 -8.82
CA GLN A 137 5.35 -34.84 -8.30
C GLN A 137 5.04 -35.84 -7.20
#